data_798a7bfe240ec6c7b872f08c4d55b7f2
#
_entry.id   798a7bfe240ec6c7b872f08c4d55b7f2
#
_cell.length_a   1.000
_cell.length_b   1.000
_cell.length_c   1.000
_cell.angle_alpha   90.00
_cell.angle_beta   90.00
_cell.angle_gamma   90.00
#
_symmetry.space_group_name_H-M   'P 1'
#
loop_
_entity.id
_entity.type
_entity.pdbx_description
1 polymer ?
#
loop_
_entity_poly.entity_id
_entity_poly.type
_entity_poly.pdbx_seq_one_letter_code
_entity_poly.pdbx_strand_id
1 'polypeptide(L)'
;MSRWLYAVAGSLCGLLIGASPGQAAEKLIVSSWGGDWRDMIAETIGKKFTETTGAEVEFITGGTIDRLNQAQLAAGSPESDITFTTAHVGWLYKTGGLYEPLDLSRIPNAAHIFPEGKISDSHLGVWSYVYPIVYRKDLLPADVKFESWEDLWKPEYAGMVGLQDFDPSEIITVAAKLSGGDASNWEVGKQKLLDLKPNVKAYYSSDAASEQLISTGETPIQVMLSMMALHQMSQGVPLAVQIPKEGAVMGIDTVAIMKGTKNLELAYAFVNAALDPAVQAEIVRRKKGGPMVSGVEVEPEIADLPGVFMTAEEWKNGAIVIDPKLRSEKLSEWRTWFSENMMAQ
;
A
#
# COMPACT_ATOMS: atom_id res chain seq x y z
N MET A 1 -89.87 36.03 -21.26
CA MET A 1 -89.60 35.23 -20.08
C MET A 1 -88.11 34.83 -20.10
N SER A 2 -87.33 35.55 -19.34
CA SER A 2 -85.89 35.49 -19.40
C SER A 2 -85.36 34.65 -18.23
N ARG A 3 -84.49 33.68 -18.43
CA ARG A 3 -83.77 32.94 -17.39
C ARG A 3 -82.27 33.19 -17.51
N TRP A 4 -81.68 33.84 -16.51
CA TRP A 4 -80.28 34.07 -16.31
C TRP A 4 -79.61 32.78 -15.81
N LEU A 5 -78.48 32.38 -16.39
CA LEU A 5 -77.56 31.37 -15.88
C LEU A 5 -76.27 32.04 -15.53
N TYR A 6 -75.90 32.01 -14.23
CA TYR A 6 -74.63 32.47 -13.76
C TYR A 6 -73.60 31.31 -13.88
N ALA A 7 -72.53 31.57 -14.63
CA ALA A 7 -71.39 30.69 -14.67
C ALA A 7 -70.36 31.07 -13.54
N VAL A 8 -70.09 30.15 -12.66
CA VAL A 8 -69.06 30.30 -11.64
C VAL A 8 -67.75 29.79 -12.22
N ALA A 9 -66.77 30.67 -12.43
CA ALA A 9 -65.42 30.31 -12.82
C ALA A 9 -64.60 29.97 -11.58
N GLY A 10 -64.32 28.68 -11.34
CA GLY A 10 -63.42 28.20 -10.30
C GLY A 10 -61.98 28.28 -10.79
N SER A 11 -61.18 29.19 -10.18
CA SER A 11 -59.72 29.23 -10.40
C SER A 11 -59.04 28.08 -9.62
N LEU A 12 -58.57 27.08 -10.36
CA LEU A 12 -57.62 26.09 -9.84
C LEU A 12 -56.23 26.72 -9.85
N CYS A 13 -55.73 27.16 -8.68
CA CYS A 13 -54.30 27.44 -8.45
C CYS A 13 -53.57 26.12 -8.33
N GLY A 14 -52.96 25.63 -9.43
CA GLY A 14 -52.05 24.53 -9.42
C GLY A 14 -50.72 24.93 -8.74
N LEU A 15 -50.46 24.38 -7.58
CA LEU A 15 -49.13 24.40 -6.96
C LEU A 15 -48.18 23.56 -7.84
N LEU A 16 -47.42 24.23 -8.69
CA LEU A 16 -46.21 23.65 -9.30
C LEU A 16 -45.18 23.47 -8.21
N ILE A 17 -45.09 22.29 -7.60
CA ILE A 17 -43.96 21.85 -6.84
C ILE A 17 -42.81 21.71 -7.85
N GLY A 18 -41.96 22.74 -7.93
CA GLY A 18 -40.73 22.71 -8.69
C GLY A 18 -39.83 21.62 -8.13
N ALA A 19 -39.79 20.47 -8.76
CA ALA A 19 -38.70 19.54 -8.54
C ALA A 19 -37.42 20.26 -8.98
N SER A 20 -36.58 20.66 -7.98
CA SER A 20 -35.22 21.09 -8.25
C SER A 20 -34.55 19.98 -9.05
N PRO A 21 -33.92 20.26 -10.20
CA PRO A 21 -33.11 19.25 -10.87
C PRO A 21 -32.09 18.74 -9.82
N GLY A 22 -32.14 17.43 -9.53
CA GLY A 22 -31.18 16.80 -8.65
C GLY A 22 -29.80 17.14 -9.19
N GLN A 23 -29.03 17.92 -8.43
CA GLN A 23 -27.65 18.21 -8.76
C GLN A 23 -26.96 16.86 -8.81
N ALA A 24 -26.38 16.49 -9.95
CA ALA A 24 -25.60 15.26 -10.06
C ALA A 24 -24.54 15.32 -8.94
N ALA A 25 -24.40 14.22 -8.19
CA ALA A 25 -23.41 14.15 -7.12
C ALA A 25 -22.04 14.48 -7.72
N GLU A 26 -21.28 15.33 -7.02
CA GLU A 26 -19.90 15.60 -7.40
C GLU A 26 -19.09 14.30 -7.34
N LYS A 27 -18.14 14.12 -8.24
CA LYS A 27 -17.36 12.88 -8.37
C LYS A 27 -15.90 13.17 -8.17
N LEU A 28 -15.25 12.30 -7.39
CA LEU A 28 -13.81 12.28 -7.19
C LEU A 28 -13.24 11.03 -7.87
N ILE A 29 -12.25 11.19 -8.73
CA ILE A 29 -11.62 10.08 -9.45
C ILE A 29 -10.34 9.65 -8.72
N VAL A 30 -10.30 8.37 -8.29
CA VAL A 30 -9.21 7.80 -7.54
C VAL A 30 -8.47 6.75 -8.37
N SER A 31 -7.17 6.95 -8.58
CA SER A 31 -6.29 5.99 -9.23
C SER A 31 -5.68 5.05 -8.19
N SER A 32 -5.90 3.72 -8.34
CA SER A 32 -5.41 2.71 -7.41
C SER A 32 -5.15 1.37 -8.09
N TRP A 33 -4.67 0.37 -7.34
CA TRP A 33 -4.69 -1.02 -7.77
C TRP A 33 -6.13 -1.52 -7.88
N GLY A 34 -6.34 -2.56 -8.68
CA GLY A 34 -7.63 -3.21 -8.85
C GLY A 34 -7.95 -4.24 -7.76
N GLY A 35 -9.07 -4.96 -7.96
CA GLY A 35 -9.48 -6.06 -7.10
C GLY A 35 -9.71 -5.64 -5.65
N ASP A 36 -9.26 -6.48 -4.73
CA ASP A 36 -9.44 -6.32 -3.29
C ASP A 36 -8.82 -5.03 -2.71
N TRP A 37 -7.80 -4.44 -3.35
CA TRP A 37 -7.26 -3.14 -2.97
C TRP A 37 -8.24 -2.00 -3.26
N ARG A 38 -8.81 -1.98 -4.48
CA ARG A 38 -9.84 -1.01 -4.84
C ARG A 38 -11.06 -1.14 -3.92
N ASP A 39 -11.50 -2.38 -3.66
CA ASP A 39 -12.69 -2.64 -2.84
C ASP A 39 -12.47 -2.18 -1.39
N MET A 40 -11.29 -2.45 -0.82
CA MET A 40 -10.93 -1.95 0.50
C MET A 40 -10.95 -0.42 0.54
N ILE A 41 -10.32 0.27 -0.42
CA ILE A 41 -10.32 1.75 -0.46
C ILE A 41 -11.75 2.29 -0.59
N ALA A 42 -12.58 1.70 -1.44
CA ALA A 42 -13.97 2.12 -1.65
C ALA A 42 -14.81 1.97 -0.39
N GLU A 43 -14.71 0.83 0.28
CA GLU A 43 -15.55 0.47 1.43
C GLU A 43 -15.07 1.06 2.76
N THR A 44 -13.87 1.62 2.81
CA THR A 44 -13.32 2.30 3.99
C THR A 44 -13.20 3.80 3.76
N ILE A 45 -12.17 4.25 3.07
CA ILE A 45 -11.88 5.67 2.80
C ILE A 45 -13.01 6.31 1.98
N GLY A 46 -13.43 5.65 0.88
CA GLY A 46 -14.48 6.13 -0.01
C GLY A 46 -15.82 6.26 0.71
N LYS A 47 -16.18 5.28 1.53
CA LYS A 47 -17.39 5.34 2.36
C LYS A 47 -17.35 6.55 3.31
N LYS A 48 -16.26 6.72 4.07
CA LYS A 48 -16.10 7.87 4.98
C LYS A 48 -16.15 9.21 4.24
N PHE A 49 -15.50 9.28 3.09
CA PHE A 49 -15.50 10.46 2.24
C PHE A 49 -16.92 10.81 1.77
N THR A 50 -17.67 9.83 1.23
CA THR A 50 -19.04 10.04 0.77
C THR A 50 -19.98 10.44 1.91
N GLU A 51 -19.86 9.82 3.07
CA GLU A 51 -20.64 10.20 4.28
C GLU A 51 -20.38 11.64 4.71
N THR A 52 -19.17 12.14 4.50
CA THR A 52 -18.76 13.49 4.95
C THR A 52 -19.08 14.57 3.92
N THR A 53 -18.96 14.28 2.63
CA THR A 53 -19.06 15.28 1.55
C THR A 53 -20.31 15.16 0.69
N GLY A 54 -20.95 13.98 0.65
CA GLY A 54 -22.04 13.66 -0.28
C GLY A 54 -21.55 13.35 -1.71
N ALA A 55 -20.24 13.47 -1.99
CA ALA A 55 -19.66 13.17 -3.30
C ALA A 55 -19.42 11.67 -3.48
N GLU A 56 -19.43 11.21 -4.75
CA GLU A 56 -19.17 9.82 -5.12
C GLU A 56 -17.69 9.62 -5.45
N VAL A 57 -17.20 8.37 -5.30
CA VAL A 57 -15.85 7.98 -5.70
C VAL A 57 -15.91 7.08 -6.93
N GLU A 58 -15.18 7.45 -7.98
CA GLU A 58 -14.94 6.60 -9.15
C GLU A 58 -13.46 6.14 -9.16
N PHE A 59 -13.21 4.95 -9.72
CA PHE A 59 -11.87 4.37 -9.72
C PHE A 59 -11.32 4.16 -11.13
N ILE A 60 -10.05 4.55 -11.31
CA ILE A 60 -9.18 4.10 -12.40
C ILE A 60 -8.20 3.11 -11.82
N THR A 61 -8.17 1.88 -12.36
CA THR A 61 -7.32 0.81 -11.82
C THR A 61 -6.27 0.34 -12.81
N GLY A 62 -5.10 -0.07 -12.28
CA GLY A 62 -4.01 -0.57 -13.11
C GLY A 62 -2.76 -0.91 -12.31
N GLY A 63 -1.75 -1.44 -12.99
CA GLY A 63 -0.43 -1.69 -12.43
C GLY A 63 0.26 -0.38 -11.99
N THR A 64 1.13 -0.47 -11.00
CA THR A 64 1.78 0.70 -10.40
C THR A 64 2.54 1.55 -11.44
N ILE A 65 3.33 0.90 -12.29
CA ILE A 65 4.13 1.59 -13.32
C ILE A 65 3.26 2.04 -14.50
N ASP A 66 2.26 1.25 -14.89
CA ASP A 66 1.36 1.63 -15.98
C ASP A 66 0.59 2.91 -15.64
N ARG A 67 0.10 3.03 -14.40
CA ARG A 67 -0.57 4.26 -13.91
C ARG A 67 0.38 5.45 -13.83
N LEU A 68 1.66 5.24 -13.46
CA LEU A 68 2.68 6.30 -13.53
C LEU A 68 2.87 6.79 -14.97
N ASN A 69 3.03 5.86 -15.92
CA ASN A 69 3.22 6.20 -17.34
C ASN A 69 2.01 6.98 -17.89
N GLN A 70 0.78 6.56 -17.56
CA GLN A 70 -0.45 7.27 -17.93
C GLN A 70 -0.48 8.68 -17.33
N ALA A 71 -0.15 8.82 -16.05
CA ALA A 71 -0.09 10.13 -15.40
C ALA A 71 0.95 11.06 -16.02
N GLN A 72 2.10 10.54 -16.46
CA GLN A 72 3.13 11.31 -17.18
C GLN A 72 2.62 11.79 -18.55
N LEU A 73 1.88 10.96 -19.29
CA LEU A 73 1.27 11.32 -20.57
C LEU A 73 0.17 12.39 -20.41
N ALA A 74 -0.56 12.35 -19.29
CA ALA A 74 -1.63 13.30 -18.96
C ALA A 74 -1.16 14.50 -18.14
N ALA A 75 0.15 14.78 -18.08
CA ALA A 75 0.71 15.85 -17.25
C ALA A 75 0.05 17.21 -17.54
N GLY A 76 -0.44 17.88 -16.48
CA GLY A 76 -1.16 19.17 -16.57
C GLY A 76 -2.68 19.05 -16.76
N SER A 77 -3.21 17.85 -17.09
CA SER A 77 -4.64 17.56 -17.15
C SER A 77 -4.88 16.11 -16.65
N PRO A 78 -4.73 15.85 -15.35
CA PRO A 78 -4.75 14.49 -14.83
C PRO A 78 -6.11 13.83 -15.02
N GLU A 79 -6.09 12.52 -15.32
CA GLU A 79 -7.32 11.71 -15.46
C GLU A 79 -7.90 11.32 -14.08
N SER A 80 -7.13 11.45 -13.01
CA SER A 80 -7.57 11.21 -11.63
C SER A 80 -7.26 12.40 -10.73
N ASP A 81 -8.00 12.54 -9.65
CA ASP A 81 -7.81 13.58 -8.63
C ASP A 81 -6.85 13.11 -7.55
N ILE A 82 -6.93 11.84 -7.21
CA ILE A 82 -6.14 11.15 -6.19
C ILE A 82 -5.39 9.98 -6.83
N THR A 83 -4.19 9.70 -6.32
CA THR A 83 -3.50 8.45 -6.62
C THR A 83 -2.98 7.77 -5.37
N PHE A 84 -3.11 6.43 -5.35
CA PHE A 84 -2.44 5.54 -4.41
C PHE A 84 -1.26 4.86 -5.10
N THR A 85 -0.12 4.82 -4.44
CA THR A 85 1.06 4.09 -4.94
C THR A 85 2.03 3.79 -3.80
N THR A 86 3.05 2.98 -4.05
CA THR A 86 4.13 2.74 -3.09
C THR A 86 4.96 4.02 -2.88
N ALA A 87 5.51 4.21 -1.69
CA ALA A 87 6.22 5.46 -1.34
C ALA A 87 7.37 5.80 -2.31
N HIS A 88 8.14 4.81 -2.75
CA HIS A 88 9.24 5.04 -3.69
C HIS A 88 8.77 5.37 -5.12
N VAL A 89 7.66 4.79 -5.59
CA VAL A 89 7.06 5.19 -6.88
C VAL A 89 6.41 6.56 -6.76
N GLY A 90 5.84 6.91 -5.60
CA GLY A 90 5.37 8.26 -5.30
C GLY A 90 6.46 9.34 -5.48
N TRP A 91 7.73 9.01 -5.20
CA TRP A 91 8.85 9.91 -5.51
C TRP A 91 9.05 10.13 -7.01
N LEU A 92 8.76 9.13 -7.87
CA LEU A 92 8.80 9.32 -9.34
C LEU A 92 7.68 10.26 -9.81
N TYR A 93 6.48 10.15 -9.26
CA TYR A 93 5.40 11.11 -9.50
C TYR A 93 5.80 12.53 -9.07
N LYS A 94 6.36 12.65 -7.85
CA LYS A 94 6.82 13.95 -7.32
C LYS A 94 7.89 14.58 -8.18
N THR A 95 8.94 13.85 -8.54
CA THR A 95 10.04 14.36 -9.37
C THR A 95 9.60 14.67 -10.80
N GLY A 96 8.58 13.97 -11.29
CA GLY A 96 7.89 14.27 -12.54
C GLY A 96 6.95 15.48 -12.48
N GLY A 97 6.80 16.11 -11.30
CA GLY A 97 5.94 17.29 -11.12
C GLY A 97 4.44 16.99 -11.24
N LEU A 98 4.03 15.74 -10.96
CA LEU A 98 2.66 15.24 -11.15
C LEU A 98 1.79 15.42 -9.89
N TYR A 99 2.38 15.72 -8.74
CA TYR A 99 1.68 15.90 -7.47
C TYR A 99 1.48 17.37 -7.12
N GLU A 100 0.35 17.66 -6.49
CA GLU A 100 0.09 18.93 -5.83
C GLU A 100 0.84 18.98 -4.48
N PRO A 101 1.56 20.05 -4.14
CA PRO A 101 2.08 20.23 -2.80
C PRO A 101 0.94 20.29 -1.78
N LEU A 102 1.07 19.58 -0.66
CA LEU A 102 0.03 19.46 0.34
C LEU A 102 0.12 20.60 1.37
N ASP A 103 -1.00 21.29 1.57
CA ASP A 103 -1.22 22.13 2.74
C ASP A 103 -1.80 21.28 3.88
N LEU A 104 -0.96 20.89 4.82
CA LEU A 104 -1.37 20.03 5.95
C LEU A 104 -2.40 20.69 6.87
N SER A 105 -2.55 22.03 6.83
CA SER A 105 -3.61 22.73 7.60
C SER A 105 -5.02 22.36 7.10
N ARG A 106 -5.13 21.89 5.87
CA ARG A 106 -6.37 21.40 5.25
C ARG A 106 -6.62 19.91 5.47
N ILE A 107 -5.72 19.22 6.17
CA ILE A 107 -5.79 17.78 6.48
C ILE A 107 -5.66 17.61 8.00
N PRO A 108 -6.74 17.90 8.79
CA PRO A 108 -6.68 17.83 10.26
C PRO A 108 -6.13 16.52 10.80
N ASN A 109 -6.48 15.37 10.18
CA ASN A 109 -6.00 14.06 10.61
C ASN A 109 -4.48 13.85 10.38
N ALA A 110 -3.82 14.69 9.55
CA ALA A 110 -2.37 14.65 9.39
C ALA A 110 -1.62 15.04 10.69
N ALA A 111 -2.29 15.62 11.69
CA ALA A 111 -1.71 15.86 13.01
C ALA A 111 -1.34 14.55 13.74
N HIS A 112 -1.99 13.45 13.40
CA HIS A 112 -1.77 12.13 14.00
C HIS A 112 -0.78 11.25 13.23
N ILE A 113 -0.31 11.69 12.04
CA ILE A 113 0.56 10.88 11.18
C ILE A 113 1.93 10.67 11.83
N PHE A 114 2.41 9.43 11.79
CA PHE A 114 3.77 9.10 12.25
C PHE A 114 4.82 9.84 11.40
N PRO A 115 6.01 10.14 11.95
CA PRO A 115 7.08 10.79 11.18
C PRO A 115 7.40 10.07 9.88
N GLU A 116 7.42 8.74 9.89
CA GLU A 116 7.70 7.86 8.75
C GLU A 116 6.62 7.94 7.66
N GLY A 117 5.39 8.34 8.01
CA GLY A 117 4.30 8.56 7.08
C GLY A 117 4.36 9.90 6.34
N LYS A 118 5.19 10.82 6.78
CA LYS A 118 5.42 12.09 6.08
C LYS A 118 6.48 11.91 4.99
N ILE A 119 6.12 11.19 3.93
CA ILE A 119 7.06 10.78 2.88
C ILE A 119 7.67 11.98 2.16
N SER A 120 6.84 12.99 1.85
CA SER A 120 7.29 14.26 1.27
C SER A 120 6.28 15.38 1.52
N ASP A 121 6.51 16.55 0.93
CA ASP A 121 5.57 17.68 0.92
C ASP A 121 4.31 17.46 0.06
N SER A 122 4.22 16.34 -0.66
CA SER A 122 3.17 16.10 -1.66
C SER A 122 2.54 14.71 -1.61
N HIS A 123 3.06 13.76 -0.81
CA HIS A 123 2.43 12.45 -0.58
C HIS A 123 2.66 11.94 0.83
N LEU A 124 1.62 11.33 1.39
CA LEU A 124 1.55 10.84 2.76
C LEU A 124 1.32 9.33 2.78
N GLY A 125 1.95 8.63 3.72
CA GLY A 125 1.70 7.22 3.99
C GLY A 125 0.29 6.99 4.50
N VAL A 126 -0.33 5.90 4.06
CA VAL A 126 -1.70 5.52 4.46
C VAL A 126 -1.77 4.17 5.16
N TRP A 127 -0.90 3.24 4.85
CA TRP A 127 -0.68 1.99 5.57
C TRP A 127 0.73 1.48 5.32
N SER A 128 1.17 0.61 6.22
CA SER A 128 2.48 -0.03 6.13
C SER A 128 2.36 -1.54 6.12
N TYR A 129 3.40 -2.19 5.66
CA TYR A 129 3.59 -3.62 5.65
C TYR A 129 5.07 -3.94 5.73
N VAL A 130 5.39 -5.20 5.95
CA VAL A 130 6.79 -5.65 6.00
C VAL A 130 7.01 -6.85 5.10
N TYR A 131 8.27 -7.09 4.76
CA TYR A 131 8.77 -8.29 4.11
C TYR A 131 9.59 -9.09 5.13
N PRO A 132 8.93 -9.97 5.89
CA PRO A 132 9.58 -10.87 6.84
C PRO A 132 10.05 -12.15 6.16
N ILE A 133 10.59 -13.08 6.95
CA ILE A 133 10.73 -14.47 6.55
C ILE A 133 9.41 -15.18 6.80
N VAL A 134 8.85 -15.77 5.73
CA VAL A 134 7.63 -16.58 5.79
C VAL A 134 7.98 -18.00 5.41
N TYR A 135 7.46 -19.00 6.15
CA TYR A 135 7.76 -20.40 5.86
C TYR A 135 6.60 -21.34 6.15
N ARG A 136 6.63 -22.50 5.49
CA ARG A 136 5.70 -23.63 5.65
C ARG A 136 6.09 -24.45 6.87
N LYS A 137 5.27 -24.42 7.93
CA LYS A 137 5.50 -25.18 9.16
C LYS A 137 5.45 -26.70 8.99
N ASP A 138 4.69 -27.16 8.01
CA ASP A 138 4.47 -28.57 7.71
C ASP A 138 5.52 -29.18 6.77
N LEU A 139 6.35 -28.33 6.14
CA LEU A 139 7.43 -28.75 5.23
C LEU A 139 8.82 -28.59 5.82
N LEU A 140 8.93 -27.98 6.99
CA LEU A 140 10.19 -27.79 7.71
C LEU A 140 10.14 -28.51 9.07
N PRO A 141 11.31 -28.82 9.69
CA PRO A 141 11.34 -29.38 11.04
C PRO A 141 10.54 -28.54 12.04
N ALA A 142 9.87 -29.18 12.98
CA ALA A 142 8.91 -28.53 13.90
C ALA A 142 9.57 -27.49 14.83
N ASP A 143 10.87 -27.59 15.05
CA ASP A 143 11.67 -26.70 15.89
C ASP A 143 12.38 -25.57 15.12
N VAL A 144 12.14 -25.47 13.78
CA VAL A 144 12.72 -24.41 12.95
C VAL A 144 12.26 -23.04 13.43
N LYS A 145 13.23 -22.14 13.57
CA LYS A 145 13.03 -20.72 13.85
C LYS A 145 14.01 -19.90 13.01
N PHE A 146 13.51 -18.81 12.47
CA PHE A 146 14.31 -17.81 11.76
C PHE A 146 14.51 -16.59 12.67
N GLU A 147 15.42 -16.70 13.64
CA GLU A 147 15.68 -15.62 14.62
C GLU A 147 16.48 -14.45 14.02
N SER A 148 17.23 -14.73 12.94
CA SER A 148 18.05 -13.79 12.21
C SER A 148 17.89 -13.97 10.72
N TRP A 149 18.07 -12.91 9.96
CA TRP A 149 18.20 -13.01 8.51
C TRP A 149 19.33 -13.94 8.06
N GLU A 150 20.42 -14.07 8.86
CA GLU A 150 21.52 -15.02 8.60
C GLU A 150 21.02 -16.47 8.43
N ASP A 151 19.88 -16.80 9.03
CA ASP A 151 19.34 -18.15 8.95
C ASP A 151 19.00 -18.56 7.51
N LEU A 152 18.68 -17.61 6.62
CA LEU A 152 18.45 -17.91 5.20
C LEU A 152 19.68 -18.45 4.46
N TRP A 153 20.89 -18.17 4.97
CA TRP A 153 22.16 -18.61 4.37
C TRP A 153 22.62 -19.99 4.85
N LYS A 154 21.87 -20.63 5.76
CA LYS A 154 22.24 -21.97 6.23
C LYS A 154 22.14 -22.98 5.09
N PRO A 155 23.13 -23.87 4.92
CA PRO A 155 23.17 -24.82 3.81
C PRO A 155 22.02 -25.84 3.83
N GLU A 156 21.38 -26.04 4.99
CA GLU A 156 20.21 -26.91 5.13
C GLU A 156 18.99 -26.43 4.35
N TYR A 157 18.96 -25.13 3.95
CA TYR A 157 17.90 -24.53 3.15
C TYR A 157 18.24 -24.44 1.66
N ALA A 158 19.27 -25.16 1.19
CA ALA A 158 19.65 -25.21 -0.22
C ALA A 158 18.46 -25.56 -1.13
N GLY A 159 18.16 -24.72 -2.10
CA GLY A 159 17.05 -24.89 -3.03
C GLY A 159 15.65 -24.80 -2.43
N MET A 160 15.46 -24.06 -1.30
CA MET A 160 14.17 -23.91 -0.61
C MET A 160 13.64 -22.47 -0.61
N VAL A 161 14.47 -21.47 -0.91
CA VAL A 161 14.14 -20.07 -0.74
C VAL A 161 13.52 -19.49 -2.01
N GLY A 162 12.41 -18.77 -1.89
CA GLY A 162 11.82 -17.93 -2.92
C GLY A 162 12.11 -16.45 -2.65
N LEU A 163 12.54 -15.72 -3.69
CA LEU A 163 12.80 -14.29 -3.63
C LEU A 163 12.03 -13.55 -4.72
N GLN A 164 11.65 -12.30 -4.47
CA GLN A 164 11.05 -11.45 -5.49
C GLN A 164 12.11 -10.89 -6.46
N ASP A 165 11.76 -10.77 -7.74
CA ASP A 165 12.61 -10.20 -8.80
C ASP A 165 12.14 -8.83 -9.28
N PHE A 166 10.86 -8.52 -9.09
CA PHE A 166 10.29 -7.25 -9.53
C PHE A 166 10.73 -6.05 -8.66
N ASP A 167 11.08 -6.30 -7.41
CA ASP A 167 11.74 -5.34 -6.53
C ASP A 167 12.65 -6.06 -5.52
N PRO A 168 13.92 -6.27 -5.83
CA PRO A 168 14.84 -6.99 -4.96
C PRO A 168 15.43 -6.13 -3.81
N SER A 169 14.93 -4.90 -3.61
CA SER A 169 15.49 -3.97 -2.64
C SER A 169 15.48 -4.50 -1.20
N GLU A 170 14.52 -5.36 -0.86
CA GLU A 170 14.41 -5.97 0.46
C GLU A 170 15.62 -6.85 0.77
N ILE A 171 15.87 -7.87 -0.06
CA ILE A 171 16.98 -8.80 0.18
C ILE A 171 18.36 -8.13 -0.03
N ILE A 172 18.44 -7.15 -0.93
CA ILE A 172 19.65 -6.34 -1.12
C ILE A 172 19.97 -5.55 0.14
N THR A 173 18.98 -4.88 0.73
CA THR A 173 19.16 -4.12 1.98
C THR A 173 19.50 -5.01 3.15
N VAL A 174 18.86 -6.18 3.25
CA VAL A 174 19.18 -7.19 4.26
C VAL A 174 20.64 -7.64 4.15
N ALA A 175 21.10 -8.02 2.95
CA ALA A 175 22.46 -8.45 2.73
C ALA A 175 23.49 -7.35 3.05
N ALA A 176 23.19 -6.09 2.69
CA ALA A 176 24.02 -4.95 3.06
C ALA A 176 24.08 -4.78 4.58
N LYS A 177 22.94 -4.85 5.27
CA LYS A 177 22.88 -4.74 6.74
C LYS A 177 23.68 -5.83 7.45
N LEU A 178 23.56 -7.07 7.00
CA LEU A 178 24.35 -8.20 7.52
C LEU A 178 25.85 -8.06 7.26
N SER A 179 26.23 -7.26 6.25
CA SER A 179 27.60 -6.96 5.88
C SER A 179 28.13 -5.66 6.50
N GLY A 180 27.40 -5.06 7.45
CA GLY A 180 27.78 -3.83 8.14
C GLY A 180 27.47 -2.54 7.40
N GLY A 181 26.60 -2.61 6.36
CA GLY A 181 26.11 -1.46 5.59
C GLY A 181 24.62 -1.22 5.75
N ASP A 182 24.06 -0.55 4.75
CA ASP A 182 22.64 -0.27 4.60
C ASP A 182 22.27 -0.12 3.12
N ALA A 183 21.04 0.33 2.82
CA ALA A 183 20.58 0.54 1.44
C ALA A 183 21.42 1.57 0.67
N SER A 184 22.06 2.55 1.34
CA SER A 184 22.82 3.61 0.69
C SER A 184 24.21 3.16 0.21
N ASN A 185 24.80 2.18 0.87
CA ASN A 185 26.07 1.53 0.50
C ASN A 185 25.89 0.03 0.27
N TRP A 186 24.82 -0.34 -0.39
CA TRP A 186 24.37 -1.72 -0.62
C TRP A 186 25.43 -2.65 -1.22
N GLU A 187 26.42 -2.09 -1.89
CA GLU A 187 27.48 -2.82 -2.57
C GLU A 187 28.28 -3.73 -1.62
N VAL A 188 28.36 -3.38 -0.33
CA VAL A 188 29.03 -4.22 0.66
C VAL A 188 28.35 -5.58 0.85
N GLY A 189 27.03 -5.67 0.51
CA GLY A 189 26.23 -6.88 0.56
C GLY A 189 26.31 -7.79 -0.67
N LYS A 190 26.99 -7.38 -1.75
CA LYS A 190 27.02 -8.13 -3.02
C LYS A 190 27.51 -9.56 -2.85
N GLN A 191 28.63 -9.77 -2.15
CA GLN A 191 29.14 -11.11 -1.92
C GLN A 191 28.17 -11.95 -1.09
N LYS A 192 27.58 -11.35 -0.06
CA LYS A 192 26.57 -12.01 0.77
C LYS A 192 25.37 -12.47 -0.06
N LEU A 193 24.90 -11.66 -1.02
CA LEU A 193 23.83 -12.06 -1.95
C LEU A 193 24.26 -13.25 -2.80
N LEU A 194 25.47 -13.24 -3.37
CA LEU A 194 25.99 -14.36 -4.17
C LEU A 194 26.06 -15.65 -3.35
N ASP A 195 26.44 -15.54 -2.06
CA ASP A 195 26.50 -16.68 -1.13
C ASP A 195 25.09 -17.26 -0.82
N LEU A 196 23.99 -16.47 -1.05
CA LEU A 196 22.61 -16.95 -0.91
C LEU A 196 22.13 -17.76 -2.13
N LYS A 197 22.72 -17.58 -3.30
CA LYS A 197 22.28 -18.24 -4.56
C LYS A 197 21.99 -19.73 -4.42
N PRO A 198 22.84 -20.56 -3.76
CA PRO A 198 22.57 -21.98 -3.63
C PRO A 198 21.25 -22.31 -2.88
N ASN A 199 20.77 -21.39 -2.03
CA ASN A 199 19.54 -21.58 -1.26
C ASN A 199 18.30 -21.15 -2.05
N VAL A 200 18.45 -20.32 -3.10
CA VAL A 200 17.33 -19.83 -3.89
C VAL A 200 16.84 -20.92 -4.84
N LYS A 201 15.56 -21.27 -4.72
CA LYS A 201 14.85 -22.21 -5.60
C LYS A 201 14.21 -21.52 -6.79
N ALA A 202 13.55 -20.39 -6.52
CA ALA A 202 12.81 -19.65 -7.55
C ALA A 202 12.76 -18.16 -7.26
N TYR A 203 12.61 -17.39 -8.33
CA TYR A 203 12.29 -15.97 -8.27
C TYR A 203 10.86 -15.77 -8.72
N TYR A 204 10.10 -14.91 -8.02
CA TYR A 204 8.72 -14.63 -8.36
C TYR A 204 8.54 -13.18 -8.80
N SER A 205 7.73 -13.00 -9.85
CA SER A 205 7.53 -11.71 -10.53
C SER A 205 6.26 -10.96 -10.07
N SER A 206 5.51 -11.52 -9.11
CA SER A 206 4.30 -10.91 -8.54
C SER A 206 3.94 -11.53 -7.20
N ASP A 207 3.13 -10.82 -6.41
CA ASP A 207 2.59 -11.35 -5.15
C ASP A 207 1.76 -12.62 -5.36
N ALA A 208 0.96 -12.69 -6.43
CA ALA A 208 0.19 -13.89 -6.77
C ALA A 208 1.10 -15.10 -7.07
N ALA A 209 2.23 -14.90 -7.75
CA ALA A 209 3.21 -15.95 -7.98
C ALA A 209 3.88 -16.39 -6.66
N SER A 210 4.20 -15.45 -5.77
CA SER A 210 4.69 -15.73 -4.42
C SER A 210 3.71 -16.62 -3.65
N GLU A 211 2.43 -16.24 -3.60
CA GLU A 211 1.38 -17.01 -2.93
C GLU A 211 1.26 -18.43 -3.48
N GLN A 212 1.31 -18.58 -4.80
CA GLN A 212 1.26 -19.90 -5.44
C GLN A 212 2.46 -20.77 -5.05
N LEU A 213 3.68 -20.23 -5.16
CA LEU A 213 4.91 -20.99 -4.88
C LEU A 213 4.99 -21.47 -3.43
N ILE A 214 4.58 -20.64 -2.46
CA ILE A 214 4.61 -21.04 -1.05
C ILE A 214 3.46 -21.99 -0.71
N SER A 215 2.26 -21.79 -1.25
CA SER A 215 1.11 -22.66 -1.00
C SER A 215 1.29 -24.05 -1.57
N THR A 216 1.92 -24.18 -2.73
CA THR A 216 2.28 -25.49 -3.32
C THR A 216 3.48 -26.16 -2.64
N GLY A 217 4.27 -25.39 -1.85
CA GLY A 217 5.49 -25.89 -1.21
C GLY A 217 6.69 -25.93 -2.14
N GLU A 218 6.63 -25.31 -3.33
CA GLU A 218 7.78 -25.25 -4.24
C GLU A 218 8.91 -24.39 -3.65
N THR A 219 8.56 -23.30 -2.96
CA THR A 219 9.48 -22.49 -2.14
C THR A 219 8.98 -22.44 -0.71
N PRO A 220 9.33 -23.43 0.13
CA PRO A 220 8.81 -23.51 1.49
C PRO A 220 9.29 -22.38 2.42
N ILE A 221 10.24 -21.57 1.98
CA ILE A 221 10.75 -20.38 2.67
C ILE A 221 10.72 -19.21 1.70
N GLN A 222 10.20 -18.07 2.10
CA GLN A 222 10.19 -16.86 1.26
C GLN A 222 10.47 -15.58 2.05
N VAL A 223 11.04 -14.58 1.38
CA VAL A 223 10.95 -13.18 1.79
C VAL A 223 9.68 -12.63 1.14
N MET A 224 8.58 -12.56 1.87
CA MET A 224 7.25 -12.38 1.32
C MET A 224 6.51 -11.24 2.01
N LEU A 225 5.61 -10.57 1.29
CA LEU A 225 4.72 -9.53 1.85
C LEU A 225 3.87 -10.09 3.00
N SER A 226 4.00 -9.49 4.19
CA SER A 226 3.32 -9.96 5.42
C SER A 226 1.82 -10.06 5.28
N MET A 227 1.19 -9.07 4.64
CA MET A 227 -0.26 -9.04 4.44
C MET A 227 -0.77 -10.25 3.65
N MET A 228 -0.03 -10.68 2.62
CA MET A 228 -0.35 -11.86 1.82
C MET A 228 -0.16 -13.15 2.62
N ALA A 229 0.92 -13.25 3.38
CA ALA A 229 1.16 -14.39 4.25
C ALA A 229 0.03 -14.55 5.30
N LEU A 230 -0.33 -13.46 5.97
CA LEU A 230 -1.41 -13.45 6.97
C LEU A 230 -2.79 -13.76 6.34
N HIS A 231 -3.02 -13.32 5.10
CA HIS A 231 -4.22 -13.68 4.36
C HIS A 231 -4.27 -15.19 4.10
N GLN A 232 -3.21 -15.79 3.56
CA GLN A 232 -3.15 -17.25 3.34
C GLN A 232 -3.27 -18.05 4.64
N MET A 233 -2.68 -17.58 5.75
CA MET A 233 -2.86 -18.19 7.07
C MET A 233 -4.34 -18.21 7.47
N SER A 234 -5.08 -17.13 7.21
CA SER A 234 -6.53 -17.09 7.48
C SER A 234 -7.34 -18.07 6.62
N GLN A 235 -6.80 -18.49 5.49
CA GLN A 235 -7.37 -19.53 4.61
C GLN A 235 -6.91 -20.95 4.97
N GLY A 236 -6.14 -21.11 6.04
CA GLY A 236 -5.69 -22.40 6.54
C GLY A 236 -4.37 -22.91 5.96
N VAL A 237 -3.64 -22.11 5.19
CA VAL A 237 -2.29 -22.49 4.76
C VAL A 237 -1.35 -22.46 5.98
N PRO A 238 -0.59 -23.54 6.25
CA PRO A 238 0.17 -23.70 7.49
C PRO A 238 1.48 -22.89 7.46
N LEU A 239 1.37 -21.56 7.35
CA LEU A 239 2.50 -20.65 7.36
C LEU A 239 2.91 -20.22 8.76
N ALA A 240 4.15 -19.79 8.90
CA ALA A 240 4.65 -18.95 9.97
C ALA A 240 5.27 -17.68 9.39
N VAL A 241 5.04 -16.56 10.07
CA VAL A 241 5.63 -15.26 9.76
C VAL A 241 6.61 -14.94 10.87
N GLN A 242 7.88 -14.73 10.52
CA GLN A 242 8.94 -14.46 11.49
C GLN A 242 9.61 -13.13 11.18
N ILE A 243 9.57 -12.21 12.14
CA ILE A 243 10.35 -10.97 12.11
C ILE A 243 11.73 -11.30 12.69
N PRO A 244 12.81 -11.26 11.88
CA PRO A 244 14.17 -11.47 12.41
C PRO A 244 14.57 -10.37 13.38
N LYS A 245 15.54 -10.65 14.27
CA LYS A 245 16.04 -9.70 15.28
C LYS A 245 16.59 -8.39 14.69
N GLU A 246 17.04 -8.42 13.44
CA GLU A 246 17.52 -7.23 12.73
C GLU A 246 16.36 -6.35 12.22
N GLY A 247 15.11 -6.81 12.33
CA GLY A 247 13.91 -6.20 11.80
C GLY A 247 13.53 -6.75 10.41
N ALA A 248 12.30 -6.49 9.97
CA ALA A 248 11.84 -6.80 8.61
C ALA A 248 11.80 -5.53 7.75
N VAL A 249 12.07 -5.67 6.44
CA VAL A 249 12.07 -4.50 5.55
C VAL A 249 10.65 -4.00 5.37
N MET A 250 10.47 -2.69 5.60
CA MET A 250 9.17 -2.04 5.56
C MET A 250 8.84 -1.49 4.18
N GLY A 251 7.57 -1.66 3.79
CA GLY A 251 6.93 -0.93 2.72
C GLY A 251 5.85 0.02 3.26
N ILE A 252 5.66 1.12 2.55
CA ILE A 252 4.61 2.10 2.83
C ILE A 252 3.88 2.40 1.53
N ASP A 253 2.56 2.31 1.56
CA ASP A 253 1.74 2.82 0.48
C ASP A 253 1.25 4.24 0.82
N THR A 254 1.07 5.03 -0.21
CA THR A 254 0.85 6.47 -0.08
C THR A 254 -0.38 6.93 -0.83
N VAL A 255 -0.92 8.06 -0.38
CA VAL A 255 -1.95 8.83 -1.06
C VAL A 255 -1.39 10.22 -1.43
N ALA A 256 -1.75 10.71 -2.62
CA ALA A 256 -1.38 12.02 -3.09
C ALA A 256 -2.50 12.66 -3.93
N ILE A 257 -2.51 13.99 -3.98
CA ILE A 257 -3.38 14.78 -4.84
C ILE A 257 -2.66 15.02 -6.17
N MET A 258 -3.34 14.76 -7.28
CA MET A 258 -2.78 14.97 -8.61
C MET A 258 -2.79 16.45 -8.96
N LYS A 259 -1.64 16.95 -9.46
CA LYS A 259 -1.48 18.35 -9.85
C LYS A 259 -2.36 18.71 -11.05
N GLY A 260 -3.16 19.76 -10.89
CA GLY A 260 -4.09 20.19 -11.91
C GLY A 260 -5.48 19.58 -11.80
N THR A 261 -5.78 18.85 -10.71
CA THR A 261 -7.15 18.42 -10.38
C THR A 261 -8.09 19.64 -10.32
N LYS A 262 -9.31 19.45 -10.79
CA LYS A 262 -10.39 20.45 -10.69
C LYS A 262 -11.19 20.30 -9.39
N ASN A 263 -10.99 19.21 -8.67
CA ASN A 263 -11.72 18.81 -7.47
C ASN A 263 -10.87 18.96 -6.20
N LEU A 264 -10.09 20.03 -6.09
CA LEU A 264 -9.06 20.19 -5.05
C LEU A 264 -9.62 20.11 -3.63
N GLU A 265 -10.81 20.68 -3.36
CA GLU A 265 -11.44 20.63 -2.04
C GLU A 265 -11.87 19.18 -1.68
N LEU A 266 -12.47 18.47 -2.62
CA LEU A 266 -12.82 17.06 -2.46
C LEU A 266 -11.58 16.19 -2.30
N ALA A 267 -10.51 16.48 -3.01
CA ALA A 267 -9.26 15.75 -2.90
C ALA A 267 -8.63 15.89 -1.50
N TYR A 268 -8.63 17.08 -0.91
CA TYR A 268 -8.20 17.28 0.49
C TYR A 268 -9.11 16.55 1.48
N ALA A 269 -10.43 16.58 1.28
CA ALA A 269 -11.37 15.85 2.14
C ALA A 269 -11.12 14.32 2.07
N PHE A 270 -10.79 13.79 0.88
CA PHE A 270 -10.47 12.39 0.68
C PHE A 270 -9.16 11.99 1.39
N VAL A 271 -8.11 12.79 1.25
CA VAL A 271 -6.82 12.55 1.96
C VAL A 271 -7.04 12.62 3.48
N ASN A 272 -7.86 13.56 3.96
CA ASN A 272 -8.20 13.62 5.38
C ASN A 272 -8.97 12.38 5.85
N ALA A 273 -9.92 11.87 5.05
CA ALA A 273 -10.63 10.62 5.35
C ALA A 273 -9.69 9.40 5.37
N ALA A 274 -8.67 9.36 4.50
CA ALA A 274 -7.68 8.28 4.47
C ALA A 274 -6.83 8.22 5.75
N LEU A 275 -6.66 9.33 6.44
CA LEU A 275 -5.91 9.45 7.70
C LEU A 275 -6.82 9.47 8.94
N ASP A 276 -8.12 9.23 8.81
CA ASP A 276 -9.03 9.12 9.95
C ASP A 276 -8.71 7.85 10.75
N PRO A 277 -8.47 7.92 12.08
CA PRO A 277 -8.10 6.76 12.88
C PRO A 277 -9.11 5.59 12.81
N ALA A 278 -10.40 5.88 12.70
CA ALA A 278 -11.41 4.83 12.56
C ALA A 278 -11.36 4.15 11.19
N VAL A 279 -11.07 4.90 10.13
CA VAL A 279 -10.82 4.35 8.78
C VAL A 279 -9.55 3.52 8.76
N GLN A 280 -8.49 4.01 9.39
CA GLN A 280 -7.24 3.27 9.54
C GLN A 280 -7.43 1.94 10.30
N ALA A 281 -8.23 1.94 11.38
CA ALA A 281 -8.57 0.72 12.11
C ALA A 281 -9.24 -0.33 11.20
N GLU A 282 -10.16 0.11 10.33
CA GLU A 282 -10.83 -0.80 9.40
C GLU A 282 -9.88 -1.34 8.33
N ILE A 283 -8.94 -0.52 7.85
CA ILE A 283 -7.87 -0.97 6.93
C ILE A 283 -6.98 -2.03 7.60
N VAL A 284 -6.55 -1.79 8.85
CA VAL A 284 -5.75 -2.75 9.62
C VAL A 284 -6.50 -4.08 9.79
N ARG A 285 -7.80 -4.05 10.14
CA ARG A 285 -8.62 -5.28 10.26
C ARG A 285 -8.67 -6.08 8.97
N ARG A 286 -8.86 -5.39 7.84
CA ARG A 286 -9.00 -6.05 6.54
C ARG A 286 -7.70 -6.56 5.99
N LYS A 287 -6.66 -5.73 6.04
CA LYS A 287 -5.39 -5.98 5.35
C LYS A 287 -4.28 -6.51 6.25
N LYS A 288 -4.44 -6.37 7.58
CA LYS A 288 -3.42 -6.77 8.55
C LYS A 288 -2.06 -6.11 8.28
N GLY A 289 -2.13 -4.84 7.84
CA GLY A 289 -0.98 -3.93 7.76
C GLY A 289 -0.97 -2.96 8.93
N GLY A 290 0.12 -2.24 9.16
CA GLY A 290 0.21 -1.23 10.19
C GLY A 290 -0.46 0.09 9.77
N PRO A 291 -1.10 0.84 10.69
CA PRO A 291 -1.60 2.17 10.41
C PRO A 291 -0.45 3.17 10.25
N MET A 292 -0.76 4.30 9.62
CA MET A 292 0.20 5.40 9.48
C MET A 292 -0.11 6.57 10.43
N VAL A 293 -1.12 6.45 11.29
CA VAL A 293 -1.53 7.46 12.26
C VAL A 293 -1.63 6.85 13.66
N SER A 294 -1.42 7.67 14.68
CA SER A 294 -1.65 7.32 16.08
C SER A 294 -3.14 7.32 16.43
N GLY A 295 -3.49 6.68 17.56
CA GLY A 295 -4.87 6.62 18.04
C GLY A 295 -5.76 5.61 17.33
N VAL A 296 -5.16 4.68 16.59
CA VAL A 296 -5.87 3.56 15.95
C VAL A 296 -6.04 2.43 16.95
N GLU A 297 -7.27 1.96 17.10
CA GLU A 297 -7.61 0.86 18.01
C GLU A 297 -8.19 -0.31 17.21
N VAL A 298 -7.61 -1.47 17.39
CA VAL A 298 -8.07 -2.76 16.84
C VAL A 298 -8.03 -3.82 17.93
N GLU A 299 -8.62 -4.95 17.65
CA GLU A 299 -8.62 -6.12 18.52
C GLU A 299 -7.18 -6.62 18.75
N PRO A 300 -6.82 -7.06 19.97
CA PRO A 300 -5.46 -7.55 20.28
C PRO A 300 -4.98 -8.63 19.33
N GLU A 301 -5.87 -9.54 18.91
CA GLU A 301 -5.57 -10.64 17.98
C GLU A 301 -5.11 -10.13 16.60
N ILE A 302 -5.42 -8.88 16.25
CA ILE A 302 -4.96 -8.23 15.02
C ILE A 302 -3.71 -7.40 15.30
N ALA A 303 -3.71 -6.62 16.39
CA ALA A 303 -2.58 -5.79 16.77
C ALA A 303 -1.30 -6.60 17.00
N ASP A 304 -1.42 -7.80 17.58
CA ASP A 304 -0.31 -8.69 17.90
C ASP A 304 0.18 -9.54 16.71
N LEU A 305 -0.42 -9.39 15.52
CA LEU A 305 0.04 -10.12 14.34
C LEU A 305 1.45 -9.67 13.91
N PRO A 306 2.34 -10.62 13.53
CA PRO A 306 3.70 -10.27 13.14
C PRO A 306 3.73 -9.33 11.93
N GLY A 307 4.38 -8.17 12.10
CA GLY A 307 4.50 -7.16 11.06
C GLY A 307 3.36 -6.13 11.01
N VAL A 308 2.40 -6.21 11.92
CA VAL A 308 1.43 -5.15 12.19
C VAL A 308 2.03 -4.24 13.26
N PHE A 309 2.61 -3.12 12.87
CA PHE A 309 3.22 -2.16 13.79
C PHE A 309 2.25 -1.03 14.07
N MET A 310 1.70 -1.00 15.28
CA MET A 310 0.67 -0.04 15.70
C MET A 310 1.26 1.26 16.25
N THR A 311 2.53 1.26 16.62
CA THR A 311 3.20 2.38 17.29
C THR A 311 4.54 2.72 16.64
N ALA A 312 4.99 3.97 16.81
CA ALA A 312 6.32 4.40 16.35
C ALA A 312 7.46 3.63 17.03
N GLU A 313 7.27 3.14 18.26
CA GLU A 313 8.26 2.33 18.98
C GLU A 313 8.41 0.93 18.37
N GLU A 314 7.29 0.29 18.02
CA GLU A 314 7.30 -1.01 17.32
C GLU A 314 8.00 -0.90 15.96
N TRP A 315 7.75 0.20 15.23
CA TRP A 315 8.44 0.49 13.98
C TRP A 315 9.94 0.60 14.17
N LYS A 316 10.36 1.40 15.15
CA LYS A 316 11.79 1.61 15.43
C LYS A 316 12.52 0.32 15.76
N ASN A 317 11.85 -0.62 16.45
CA ASN A 317 12.46 -1.85 16.92
C ASN A 317 12.33 -3.01 15.94
N GLY A 318 11.29 -3.03 15.10
CA GLY A 318 10.93 -4.17 14.24
C GLY A 318 11.12 -3.93 12.74
N ALA A 319 11.38 -2.69 12.30
CA ALA A 319 11.47 -2.37 10.88
C ALA A 319 12.88 -1.99 10.41
N ILE A 320 13.21 -2.43 9.20
CA ILE A 320 14.30 -1.89 8.39
C ILE A 320 13.65 -0.93 7.39
N VAL A 321 13.87 0.37 7.55
CA VAL A 321 13.31 1.39 6.67
C VAL A 321 14.33 1.72 5.58
N ILE A 322 13.93 1.59 4.33
CA ILE A 322 14.66 2.11 3.17
C ILE A 322 14.13 3.51 2.88
N ASP A 323 14.99 4.51 2.82
CA ASP A 323 14.57 5.85 2.38
C ASP A 323 13.85 5.76 1.02
N PRO A 324 12.59 6.19 0.91
CA PRO A 324 11.81 6.00 -0.33
C PRO A 324 12.37 6.76 -1.53
N LYS A 325 13.04 7.90 -1.29
CA LYS A 325 13.71 8.65 -2.35
C LYS A 325 14.93 7.88 -2.86
N LEU A 326 15.78 7.41 -1.95
CA LEU A 326 16.92 6.56 -2.30
C LEU A 326 16.45 5.32 -3.09
N ARG A 327 15.39 4.63 -2.61
CA ARG A 327 14.83 3.46 -3.30
C ARG A 327 14.38 3.81 -4.71
N SER A 328 13.69 4.96 -4.90
CA SER A 328 13.27 5.42 -6.24
C SER A 328 14.44 5.68 -7.19
N GLU A 329 15.56 6.18 -6.67
CA GLU A 329 16.76 6.47 -7.45
C GLU A 329 17.58 5.21 -7.78
N LYS A 330 17.59 4.23 -6.87
CA LYS A 330 18.45 3.04 -6.95
C LYS A 330 17.77 1.80 -7.51
N LEU A 331 16.44 1.73 -7.55
CA LEU A 331 15.71 0.52 -7.91
C LEU A 331 16.12 -0.06 -9.26
N SER A 332 16.34 0.79 -10.27
CA SER A 332 16.78 0.33 -11.60
C SER A 332 18.18 -0.32 -11.55
N GLU A 333 19.11 0.30 -10.81
CA GLU A 333 20.46 -0.24 -10.59
C GLU A 333 20.40 -1.58 -9.86
N TRP A 334 19.61 -1.66 -8.77
CA TRP A 334 19.45 -2.89 -8.00
C TRP A 334 18.83 -4.03 -8.82
N ARG A 335 17.78 -3.75 -9.59
CA ARG A 335 17.15 -4.75 -10.47
C ARG A 335 18.10 -5.27 -11.54
N THR A 336 18.86 -4.37 -12.16
CA THR A 336 19.85 -4.75 -13.18
C THR A 336 20.90 -5.67 -12.58
N TRP A 337 21.53 -5.23 -11.48
CA TRP A 337 22.55 -6.04 -10.82
C TRP A 337 22.00 -7.39 -10.36
N PHE A 338 20.81 -7.39 -9.74
CA PHE A 338 20.17 -8.62 -9.25
C PHE A 338 19.89 -9.61 -10.38
N SER A 339 19.33 -9.12 -11.47
CA SER A 339 19.07 -9.95 -12.66
C SER A 339 20.34 -10.55 -13.24
N GLU A 340 21.39 -9.75 -13.41
CA GLU A 340 22.66 -10.18 -13.99
C GLU A 340 23.46 -11.14 -13.10
N ASN A 341 23.35 -11.02 -11.78
CA ASN A 341 24.21 -11.76 -10.86
C ASN A 341 23.47 -12.84 -10.05
N MET A 342 22.23 -12.63 -9.68
CA MET A 342 21.44 -13.58 -8.91
C MET A 342 20.64 -14.53 -9.79
N MET A 343 20.01 -14.03 -10.88
CA MET A 343 19.14 -14.82 -11.72
C MET A 343 19.86 -15.46 -12.92
N ALA A 344 21.00 -14.92 -13.34
CA ALA A 344 21.79 -15.55 -14.39
C ALA A 344 22.29 -16.93 -13.95
N GLN A 345 22.16 -17.91 -14.88
CA GLN A 345 22.61 -19.29 -14.69
C GLN A 345 24.12 -19.42 -14.71
#